data_49577449c4aaa6fb1f10d698d3347bf8
#
_entry.id   49577449c4aaa6fb1f10d698d3347bf8
#
_cell.length_a   1.000
_cell.length_b   1.000
_cell.length_c   1.000
_cell.angle_alpha   90.00
_cell.angle_beta   90.00
_cell.angle_gamma   90.00
#
_symmetry.space_group_name_H-M   'P 1'
#
loop_
_entity.id
_entity.type
_entity.pdbx_description
1 polymer ?
#
loop_
_entity_poly.entity_id
_entity_poly.type
_entity_poly.pdbx_seq_one_letter_code
_entity_poly.pdbx_strand_id
1 'polypeptide(L)'
;MAIRNEAPALMAIHPGSILKEELMERGISQKDFAKMISMQPSHLSEIIKGKRSVTKPVADKLEEVLGIPSIDWVNLQIGFEYDTQKNAERQNAEMAAYNTLQEYSKFFDVRILEERLGCVHAFCSEKVDFLINTYMLPEPEKLQLQTQGLFRKSAKVGKDPVRIMTWLLLAKQYAYSNTVETPYDEARLDELIPKIANILHENVNTMKRLEDTFAEYGILFGVVPKVQGASIDGYSFEYEGHPCIIVTKRYDRIDSLAFSVMHELGHVKNRDYDGFNVHIEDYDHLSLREKSANRFAADSLIPDAEWNTVPEVRLNAPQIQRVCSAWAQRRGYNKWSVLGRVSYQTGMYKFKTDSSRNIS
;
A
#
# COMPACT_ATOMS: atom_id res chain seq x y z
N MET A 1 -1.39 -27.69 -4.59
CA MET A 1 -1.36 -27.88 -6.05
C MET A 1 -0.31 -26.94 -6.61
N ALA A 2 0.78 -27.44 -7.18
CA ALA A 2 1.82 -26.58 -7.74
C ALA A 2 1.26 -25.93 -9.01
N ILE A 3 1.13 -24.62 -9.01
CA ILE A 3 0.84 -23.83 -10.22
C ILE A 3 2.08 -23.97 -11.08
N ARG A 4 2.00 -24.77 -12.14
CA ARG A 4 3.00 -24.76 -13.20
C ARG A 4 2.99 -23.36 -13.81
N ASN A 5 4.05 -22.63 -13.59
CA ASN A 5 4.39 -21.43 -14.36
C ASN A 5 4.70 -21.90 -15.80
N GLU A 6 3.69 -22.12 -16.61
CA GLU A 6 3.87 -22.29 -18.04
C GLU A 6 4.24 -20.91 -18.60
N ALA A 7 5.52 -20.75 -18.88
CA ALA A 7 5.98 -19.60 -19.64
C ALA A 7 5.13 -19.52 -20.92
N PRO A 8 4.61 -18.35 -21.31
CA PRO A 8 3.76 -18.23 -22.49
C PRO A 8 4.55 -18.62 -23.74
N ALA A 9 3.90 -19.32 -24.65
CA ALA A 9 4.40 -19.38 -26.00
C ALA A 9 4.56 -17.95 -26.50
N LEU A 10 5.81 -17.49 -26.66
CA LEU A 10 6.12 -16.11 -27.05
C LEU A 10 5.60 -15.76 -28.45
N MET A 11 5.25 -16.75 -29.25
CA MET A 11 4.72 -16.54 -30.60
C MET A 11 3.97 -17.79 -31.10
N ALA A 12 2.69 -17.63 -31.44
CA ALA A 12 1.92 -18.69 -32.11
C ALA A 12 2.47 -18.89 -33.52
N ILE A 13 3.01 -20.07 -33.79
CA ILE A 13 3.63 -20.38 -35.08
C ILE A 13 2.61 -21.09 -35.99
N HIS A 14 2.21 -20.44 -37.09
CA HIS A 14 1.28 -21.03 -38.03
C HIS A 14 2.00 -22.15 -38.84
N PRO A 15 1.36 -23.33 -39.10
CA PRO A 15 1.96 -24.43 -39.85
C PRO A 15 2.38 -24.04 -41.27
N GLY A 16 1.81 -22.99 -41.84
CA GLY A 16 2.26 -22.40 -43.10
C GLY A 16 3.69 -21.88 -43.11
N SER A 17 4.19 -21.42 -41.96
CA SER A 17 5.60 -21.00 -41.81
C SER A 17 6.54 -22.21 -41.91
N ILE A 18 6.17 -23.30 -41.23
CA ILE A 18 6.90 -24.56 -41.28
C ILE A 18 6.88 -25.14 -42.70
N LEU A 19 5.72 -25.12 -43.37
CA LEU A 19 5.60 -25.51 -44.74
C LEU A 19 6.52 -24.70 -45.67
N LYS A 20 6.63 -23.39 -45.42
CA LYS A 20 7.53 -22.53 -46.20
C LYS A 20 9.00 -22.95 -46.06
N GLU A 21 9.42 -23.23 -44.83
CA GLU A 21 10.79 -23.68 -44.51
C GLU A 21 11.08 -25.03 -45.17
N GLU A 22 10.18 -26.01 -45.06
CA GLU A 22 10.28 -27.31 -45.72
C GLU A 22 10.43 -27.21 -47.23
N LEU A 23 9.64 -26.35 -47.88
CA LEU A 23 9.75 -26.11 -49.30
C LEU A 23 11.08 -25.48 -49.71
N MET A 24 11.58 -24.56 -48.90
CA MET A 24 12.89 -23.91 -49.12
C MET A 24 14.04 -24.92 -48.99
N GLU A 25 14.04 -25.74 -47.93
CA GLU A 25 15.09 -26.76 -47.72
C GLU A 25 15.13 -27.80 -48.84
N ARG A 26 13.97 -28.18 -49.38
CA ARG A 26 13.87 -29.12 -50.50
C ARG A 26 14.08 -28.48 -51.87
N GLY A 27 14.25 -27.16 -51.93
CA GLY A 27 14.41 -26.43 -53.21
C GLY A 27 13.17 -26.44 -54.10
N ILE A 28 11.97 -26.63 -53.51
CA ILE A 28 10.70 -26.73 -54.24
C ILE A 28 10.03 -25.35 -54.30
N SER A 29 9.73 -24.88 -55.53
CA SER A 29 9.00 -23.60 -55.63
C SER A 29 7.52 -23.77 -55.21
N GLN A 30 6.93 -22.72 -54.60
CA GLN A 30 5.52 -22.76 -54.23
C GLN A 30 4.59 -23.08 -55.41
N LYS A 31 4.94 -22.59 -56.61
CA LYS A 31 4.16 -22.83 -57.85
C LYS A 31 4.19 -24.30 -58.24
N ASP A 32 5.35 -24.92 -58.15
CA ASP A 32 5.50 -26.34 -58.54
C ASP A 32 4.89 -27.24 -57.45
N PHE A 33 5.08 -26.91 -56.18
CA PHE A 33 4.44 -27.63 -55.08
C PHE A 33 2.91 -27.58 -55.16
N ALA A 34 2.32 -26.43 -55.49
CA ALA A 34 0.88 -26.31 -55.69
C ALA A 34 0.35 -27.26 -56.80
N LYS A 35 1.14 -27.44 -57.85
CA LYS A 35 0.79 -28.40 -58.90
C LYS A 35 0.90 -29.85 -58.39
N MET A 36 1.95 -30.19 -57.62
CA MET A 36 2.16 -31.54 -57.07
C MET A 36 0.98 -32.00 -56.22
N ILE A 37 0.48 -31.08 -55.34
CA ILE A 37 -0.65 -31.38 -54.43
C ILE A 37 -2.03 -31.07 -55.07
N SER A 38 -2.09 -30.76 -56.34
CA SER A 38 -3.35 -30.41 -57.04
C SER A 38 -4.13 -29.32 -56.30
N MET A 39 -3.45 -28.22 -55.98
CA MET A 39 -4.02 -27.06 -55.24
C MET A 39 -3.83 -25.77 -56.05
N GLN A 40 -4.76 -24.86 -55.96
CA GLN A 40 -4.59 -23.52 -56.56
C GLN A 40 -3.42 -22.78 -55.88
N PRO A 41 -2.50 -22.16 -56.67
CA PRO A 41 -1.35 -21.43 -56.12
C PRO A 41 -1.72 -20.32 -55.14
N SER A 42 -2.86 -19.65 -55.35
CA SER A 42 -3.39 -18.66 -54.41
C SER A 42 -3.76 -19.27 -53.07
N HIS A 43 -4.39 -20.43 -53.06
CA HIS A 43 -4.77 -21.15 -51.85
C HIS A 43 -3.53 -21.57 -51.05
N LEU A 44 -2.51 -22.16 -51.69
CA LEU A 44 -1.24 -22.49 -51.06
C LEU A 44 -0.55 -21.25 -50.49
N SER A 45 -0.53 -20.14 -51.26
CA SER A 45 0.03 -18.86 -50.78
C SER A 45 -0.67 -18.32 -49.54
N GLU A 46 -2.00 -18.48 -49.43
CA GLU A 46 -2.77 -18.08 -48.24
C GLU A 46 -2.41 -18.93 -47.00
N ILE A 47 -2.22 -20.25 -47.18
CA ILE A 47 -1.76 -21.14 -46.11
C ILE A 47 -0.36 -20.74 -45.66
N ILE A 48 0.58 -20.55 -46.57
CA ILE A 48 1.97 -20.16 -46.28
C ILE A 48 2.03 -18.81 -45.54
N LYS A 49 1.13 -17.89 -45.86
CA LYS A 49 1.02 -16.57 -45.20
C LYS A 49 0.23 -16.60 -43.89
N GLY A 50 -0.23 -17.76 -43.43
CA GLY A 50 -1.02 -17.89 -42.21
C GLY A 50 -2.44 -17.33 -42.31
N LYS A 51 -2.94 -17.06 -43.54
CA LYS A 51 -4.29 -16.53 -43.78
C LYS A 51 -5.37 -17.60 -43.89
N ARG A 52 -4.96 -18.86 -44.03
CA ARG A 52 -5.83 -20.00 -44.15
C ARG A 52 -5.25 -21.21 -43.42
N SER A 53 -6.13 -21.91 -42.67
CA SER A 53 -5.76 -23.08 -41.88
C SER A 53 -5.34 -24.28 -42.72
N VAL A 54 -4.48 -25.12 -42.16
CA VAL A 54 -4.17 -26.45 -42.70
C VAL A 54 -5.24 -27.42 -42.20
N THR A 55 -6.23 -27.69 -43.08
CA THR A 55 -7.30 -28.65 -42.76
C THR A 55 -6.83 -30.08 -43.03
N LYS A 56 -7.55 -31.09 -42.47
CA LYS A 56 -7.23 -32.51 -42.67
C LYS A 56 -7.03 -32.88 -44.15
N PRO A 57 -7.93 -32.49 -45.11
CA PRO A 57 -7.70 -32.75 -46.52
C PRO A 57 -6.45 -32.09 -47.12
N VAL A 58 -6.06 -30.93 -46.59
CA VAL A 58 -4.80 -30.26 -46.95
C VAL A 58 -3.61 -31.02 -46.37
N ALA A 59 -3.66 -31.39 -45.12
CA ALA A 59 -2.63 -32.15 -44.41
C ALA A 59 -2.34 -33.50 -45.11
N ASP A 60 -3.38 -34.20 -45.59
CA ASP A 60 -3.23 -35.45 -46.33
C ASP A 60 -2.44 -35.25 -47.64
N LYS A 61 -2.72 -34.17 -48.39
CA LYS A 61 -1.97 -33.80 -49.56
C LYS A 61 -0.51 -33.41 -49.30
N LEU A 62 -0.26 -32.77 -48.14
CA LEU A 62 1.09 -32.44 -47.68
C LEU A 62 1.89 -33.73 -47.38
N GLU A 63 1.25 -34.71 -46.73
CA GLU A 63 1.84 -36.00 -46.40
C GLU A 63 2.23 -36.76 -47.69
N GLU A 64 1.36 -36.81 -48.70
CA GLU A 64 1.61 -37.49 -49.95
C GLU A 64 2.90 -37.04 -50.67
N VAL A 65 3.25 -35.76 -50.56
CA VAL A 65 4.40 -35.18 -51.27
C VAL A 65 5.61 -34.98 -50.38
N LEU A 66 5.40 -34.56 -49.11
CA LEU A 66 6.49 -34.24 -48.18
C LEU A 66 6.88 -35.43 -47.32
N GLY A 67 6.00 -36.45 -47.18
CA GLY A 67 6.23 -37.59 -46.31
C GLY A 67 6.14 -37.29 -44.83
N ILE A 68 5.68 -36.11 -44.46
CA ILE A 68 5.40 -35.72 -43.09
C ILE A 68 3.97 -36.12 -42.74
N PRO A 69 3.72 -36.92 -41.69
CA PRO A 69 2.39 -37.42 -41.36
C PRO A 69 1.33 -36.31 -41.29
N SER A 70 0.15 -36.54 -41.86
CA SER A 70 -0.94 -35.56 -41.89
C SER A 70 -1.39 -35.19 -40.49
N ILE A 71 -1.27 -36.10 -39.51
CA ILE A 71 -1.59 -35.84 -38.11
C ILE A 71 -0.69 -34.77 -37.48
N ASP A 72 0.58 -34.69 -37.89
CA ASP A 72 1.53 -33.69 -37.40
C ASP A 72 1.14 -32.29 -37.88
N TRP A 73 0.76 -32.16 -39.15
CA TRP A 73 0.23 -30.90 -39.69
C TRP A 73 -1.06 -30.45 -39.02
N VAL A 74 -1.96 -31.38 -38.68
CA VAL A 74 -3.19 -31.08 -37.96
C VAL A 74 -2.88 -30.67 -36.53
N ASN A 75 -1.95 -31.35 -35.87
CA ASN A 75 -1.53 -30.98 -34.49
C ASN A 75 -0.87 -29.60 -34.44
N LEU A 76 -0.04 -29.26 -35.44
CA LEU A 76 0.53 -27.91 -35.57
C LEU A 76 -0.55 -26.83 -35.72
N GLN A 77 -1.60 -27.11 -36.49
CA GLN A 77 -2.73 -26.18 -36.67
C GLN A 77 -3.51 -26.00 -35.37
N ILE A 78 -3.81 -27.08 -34.64
CA ILE A 78 -4.50 -27.04 -33.35
C ILE A 78 -3.66 -26.28 -32.35
N GLY A 79 -2.35 -26.53 -32.29
CA GLY A 79 -1.43 -25.79 -31.40
C GLY A 79 -1.43 -24.30 -31.70
N PHE A 80 -1.34 -23.91 -32.96
CA PHE A 80 -1.41 -22.52 -33.40
C PHE A 80 -2.72 -21.84 -32.99
N GLU A 81 -3.86 -22.50 -33.18
CA GLU A 81 -5.18 -21.96 -32.83
C GLU A 81 -5.30 -21.79 -31.32
N TYR A 82 -4.86 -22.79 -30.53
CA TYR A 82 -4.83 -22.71 -29.07
C TYR A 82 -3.95 -21.57 -28.58
N ASP A 83 -2.73 -21.44 -29.07
CA ASP A 83 -1.80 -20.38 -28.64
C ASP A 83 -2.31 -18.99 -29.04
N THR A 84 -2.93 -18.87 -30.22
CA THR A 84 -3.53 -17.62 -30.69
C THR A 84 -4.68 -17.19 -29.77
N GLN A 85 -5.55 -18.12 -29.41
CA GLN A 85 -6.65 -17.86 -28.47
C GLN A 85 -6.11 -17.45 -27.10
N LYS A 86 -5.15 -18.18 -26.54
CA LYS A 86 -4.53 -17.87 -25.25
C LYS A 86 -3.86 -16.50 -25.24
N ASN A 87 -3.17 -16.14 -26.31
CA ASN A 87 -2.56 -14.82 -26.43
C ASN A 87 -3.61 -13.69 -26.47
N ALA A 88 -4.73 -13.90 -27.16
CA ALA A 88 -5.83 -12.94 -27.20
C ALA A 88 -6.51 -12.80 -25.82
N GLU A 89 -6.78 -13.90 -25.12
CA GLU A 89 -7.31 -13.89 -23.75
C GLU A 89 -6.39 -13.10 -22.79
N ARG A 90 -5.08 -13.34 -22.89
CA ARG A 90 -4.06 -12.66 -22.10
C ARG A 90 -3.99 -11.17 -22.40
N GLN A 91 -4.00 -10.77 -23.66
CA GLN A 91 -4.01 -9.36 -24.05
C GLN A 91 -5.26 -8.64 -23.52
N ASN A 92 -6.42 -9.30 -23.57
CA ASN A 92 -7.66 -8.74 -23.02
C ASN A 92 -7.58 -8.59 -21.49
N ALA A 93 -7.03 -9.58 -20.78
CA ALA A 93 -6.84 -9.51 -19.33
C ALA A 93 -5.87 -8.39 -18.94
N GLU A 94 -4.74 -8.23 -19.66
CA GLU A 94 -3.80 -7.14 -19.42
C GLU A 94 -4.42 -5.76 -19.68
N MET A 95 -5.26 -5.62 -20.74
CA MET A 95 -5.97 -4.37 -21.00
C MET A 95 -6.98 -4.05 -19.91
N ALA A 96 -7.73 -5.04 -19.41
CA ALA A 96 -8.66 -4.87 -18.30
C ALA A 96 -7.90 -4.47 -17.03
N ALA A 97 -6.81 -5.14 -16.70
CA ALA A 97 -5.97 -4.81 -15.56
C ALA A 97 -5.34 -3.41 -15.68
N TYR A 98 -4.90 -3.00 -16.87
CA TYR A 98 -4.43 -1.64 -17.11
C TYR A 98 -5.51 -0.60 -16.78
N ASN A 99 -6.74 -0.80 -17.20
CA ASN A 99 -7.84 0.11 -16.91
C ASN A 99 -8.11 0.17 -15.38
N THR A 100 -8.11 -0.97 -14.70
CA THR A 100 -8.24 -1.05 -13.23
C THR A 100 -7.13 -0.28 -12.53
N LEU A 101 -5.87 -0.41 -12.96
CA LEU A 101 -4.75 0.36 -12.41
C LEU A 101 -4.90 1.86 -12.63
N GLN A 102 -5.41 2.30 -13.77
CA GLN A 102 -5.68 3.72 -14.02
C GLN A 102 -6.72 4.26 -13.02
N GLU A 103 -7.77 3.49 -12.72
CA GLU A 103 -8.74 3.86 -11.71
C GLU A 103 -8.11 3.92 -10.29
N TYR A 104 -7.35 2.90 -9.88
CA TYR A 104 -6.66 2.91 -8.58
C TYR A 104 -5.67 4.06 -8.44
N SER A 105 -4.96 4.42 -9.51
CA SER A 105 -3.97 5.51 -9.50
C SER A 105 -4.57 6.89 -9.18
N LYS A 106 -5.88 7.04 -9.25
CA LYS A 106 -6.59 8.25 -8.80
C LYS A 106 -6.62 8.37 -7.27
N PHE A 107 -6.42 7.27 -6.55
CA PHE A 107 -6.56 7.22 -5.10
C PHE A 107 -5.21 7.11 -4.37
N PHE A 108 -4.22 6.41 -4.94
CA PHE A 108 -2.91 6.19 -4.31
C PHE A 108 -1.80 5.98 -5.34
N ASP A 109 -0.55 6.09 -4.90
CA ASP A 109 0.62 5.88 -5.74
C ASP A 109 1.05 4.40 -5.71
N VAL A 110 0.69 3.66 -6.77
CA VAL A 110 0.99 2.22 -6.92
C VAL A 110 2.49 1.94 -6.83
N ARG A 111 3.33 2.81 -7.41
CA ARG A 111 4.77 2.62 -7.43
C ARG A 111 5.36 2.65 -6.01
N ILE A 112 4.91 3.58 -5.17
CA ILE A 112 5.36 3.64 -3.77
C ILE A 112 4.97 2.37 -3.02
N LEU A 113 3.77 1.83 -3.26
CA LEU A 113 3.32 0.58 -2.63
C LEU A 113 4.18 -0.60 -3.03
N GLU A 114 4.53 -0.75 -4.31
CA GLU A 114 5.44 -1.78 -4.80
C GLU A 114 6.86 -1.62 -4.21
N GLU A 115 7.43 -0.41 -4.29
CA GLU A 115 8.78 -0.11 -3.82
C GLU A 115 8.96 -0.39 -2.32
N ARG A 116 7.93 -0.09 -1.50
CA ARG A 116 7.98 -0.30 -0.04
C ARG A 116 8.07 -1.76 0.37
N LEU A 117 7.53 -2.66 -0.43
CA LEU A 117 7.60 -4.10 -0.19
C LEU A 117 8.71 -4.80 -1.00
N GLY A 118 9.51 -4.02 -1.75
CA GLY A 118 10.58 -4.55 -2.59
C GLY A 118 10.07 -5.37 -3.78
N CYS A 119 8.81 -5.14 -4.20
CA CYS A 119 8.18 -5.82 -5.30
C CYS A 119 8.22 -4.96 -6.56
N VAL A 120 8.47 -5.59 -7.71
CA VAL A 120 8.31 -4.96 -9.03
C VAL A 120 7.62 -5.96 -9.93
N HIS A 121 6.45 -5.61 -10.42
CA HIS A 121 5.67 -6.46 -11.32
C HIS A 121 5.77 -5.93 -12.75
N ALA A 122 5.97 -6.84 -13.71
CA ALA A 122 6.12 -6.48 -15.12
C ALA A 122 4.76 -6.27 -15.79
N PHE A 123 3.75 -7.05 -15.41
CA PHE A 123 2.42 -7.04 -16.03
C PHE A 123 1.40 -6.30 -15.17
N CYS A 124 0.41 -5.70 -15.83
CA CYS A 124 -0.68 -4.98 -15.15
C CYS A 124 -1.56 -5.93 -14.31
N SER A 125 -1.81 -7.14 -14.81
CA SER A 125 -2.54 -8.18 -14.09
C SER A 125 -1.85 -8.55 -12.77
N GLU A 126 -0.54 -8.76 -12.78
CA GLU A 126 0.24 -9.05 -11.57
C GLU A 126 0.17 -7.90 -10.55
N LYS A 127 0.22 -6.65 -11.03
CA LYS A 127 0.08 -5.46 -10.16
C LYS A 127 -1.30 -5.37 -9.51
N VAL A 128 -2.36 -5.64 -10.27
CA VAL A 128 -3.72 -5.63 -9.73
C VAL A 128 -3.89 -6.73 -8.69
N ASP A 129 -3.44 -7.94 -8.98
CA ASP A 129 -3.48 -9.06 -8.04
C ASP A 129 -2.67 -8.76 -6.77
N PHE A 130 -1.47 -8.20 -6.91
CA PHE A 130 -0.65 -7.74 -5.79
C PHE A 130 -1.38 -6.72 -4.92
N LEU A 131 -1.98 -5.70 -5.52
CA LEU A 131 -2.70 -4.65 -4.80
C LEU A 131 -3.91 -5.21 -4.05
N ILE A 132 -4.71 -6.04 -4.70
CA ILE A 132 -5.90 -6.66 -4.09
C ILE A 132 -5.50 -7.57 -2.93
N ASN A 133 -4.54 -8.46 -3.14
CA ASN A 133 -4.17 -9.47 -2.14
C ASN A 133 -3.39 -8.89 -0.97
N THR A 134 -2.50 -7.91 -1.22
CA THR A 134 -1.60 -7.36 -0.19
C THR A 134 -2.26 -6.26 0.62
N TYR A 135 -3.08 -5.42 -0.03
CA TYR A 135 -3.71 -4.26 0.61
C TYR A 135 -5.22 -4.46 0.83
N MET A 136 -5.77 -5.65 0.53
CA MET A 136 -7.19 -5.98 0.66
C MET A 136 -8.09 -4.93 -0.02
N LEU A 137 -7.70 -4.50 -1.21
CA LEU A 137 -8.41 -3.44 -1.92
C LEU A 137 -9.74 -3.94 -2.46
N PRO A 138 -10.83 -3.19 -2.24
CA PRO A 138 -12.08 -3.41 -2.93
C PRO A 138 -11.99 -2.92 -4.37
N GLU A 139 -12.99 -3.26 -5.20
CA GLU A 139 -13.15 -2.68 -6.54
C GLU A 139 -13.06 -1.14 -6.51
N PRO A 140 -12.53 -0.48 -7.57
CA PRO A 140 -12.31 0.96 -7.60
C PRO A 140 -13.52 1.82 -7.24
N GLU A 141 -14.72 1.42 -7.68
CA GLU A 141 -15.97 2.15 -7.40
C GLU A 141 -16.30 2.14 -5.91
N LYS A 142 -16.11 0.99 -5.25
CA LYS A 142 -16.32 0.86 -3.81
C LYS A 142 -15.26 1.63 -3.03
N LEU A 143 -14.01 1.60 -3.49
CA LEU A 143 -12.93 2.39 -2.90
C LEU A 143 -13.23 3.89 -3.00
N GLN A 144 -13.74 4.36 -4.12
CA GLN A 144 -14.16 5.75 -4.31
C GLN A 144 -15.20 6.17 -3.27
N LEU A 145 -16.22 5.35 -3.03
CA LEU A 145 -17.23 5.65 -2.02
C LEU A 145 -16.64 5.74 -0.62
N GLN A 146 -15.75 4.81 -0.26
CA GLN A 146 -15.12 4.76 1.05
C GLN A 146 -14.18 5.94 1.32
N THR A 147 -13.56 6.50 0.26
CA THR A 147 -12.53 7.55 0.38
C THR A 147 -13.03 8.96 0.11
N GLN A 148 -14.29 9.15 -0.29
CA GLN A 148 -14.85 10.48 -0.60
C GLN A 148 -14.65 11.51 0.51
N GLY A 149 -14.81 11.10 1.77
CA GLY A 149 -14.63 11.98 2.93
C GLY A 149 -13.19 12.48 3.04
N LEU A 150 -12.22 11.59 2.91
CA LEU A 150 -10.79 11.89 2.90
C LEU A 150 -10.44 12.90 1.82
N PHE A 151 -10.86 12.64 0.57
CA PHE A 151 -10.52 13.49 -0.56
C PHE A 151 -11.14 14.89 -0.44
N ARG A 152 -12.38 15.00 0.03
CA ARG A 152 -13.03 16.30 0.27
C ARG A 152 -12.33 17.11 1.38
N LYS A 153 -11.96 16.47 2.49
CA LYS A 153 -11.26 17.13 3.60
C LYS A 153 -9.87 17.60 3.14
N SER A 154 -9.10 16.75 2.47
CA SER A 154 -7.76 17.08 1.98
C SER A 154 -7.76 18.25 1.02
N ALA A 155 -8.73 18.32 0.10
CA ALA A 155 -8.87 19.41 -0.84
C ALA A 155 -9.11 20.75 -0.16
N LYS A 156 -9.90 20.79 0.93
CA LYS A 156 -10.18 22.02 1.70
C LYS A 156 -8.92 22.60 2.36
N VAL A 157 -8.01 21.73 2.81
CA VAL A 157 -6.80 22.16 3.55
C VAL A 157 -5.54 22.15 2.68
N GLY A 158 -5.69 21.97 1.35
CA GLY A 158 -4.57 22.00 0.41
C GLY A 158 -3.56 20.86 0.58
N LYS A 159 -4.01 19.69 1.07
CA LYS A 159 -3.18 18.50 1.26
C LYS A 159 -3.38 17.50 0.14
N ASP A 160 -2.37 16.70 -0.16
CA ASP A 160 -2.40 15.68 -1.21
C ASP A 160 -3.09 14.38 -0.71
N PRO A 161 -4.34 14.12 -1.12
CA PRO A 161 -5.09 12.96 -0.66
C PRO A 161 -4.50 11.64 -1.18
N VAL A 162 -3.86 11.64 -2.36
CA VAL A 162 -3.23 10.46 -2.94
C VAL A 162 -2.06 10.01 -2.07
N ARG A 163 -1.22 10.95 -1.61
CA ARG A 163 -0.10 10.65 -0.71
C ARG A 163 -0.57 10.19 0.66
N ILE A 164 -1.62 10.81 1.19
CA ILE A 164 -2.23 10.38 2.46
C ILE A 164 -2.77 8.97 2.31
N MET A 165 -3.57 8.68 1.28
CA MET A 165 -4.14 7.36 1.04
C MET A 165 -3.05 6.29 0.84
N THR A 166 -1.97 6.61 0.13
CA THR A 166 -0.82 5.72 -0.02
C THR A 166 -0.24 5.33 1.33
N TRP A 167 -0.04 6.29 2.24
CA TRP A 167 0.46 6.00 3.58
C TRP A 167 -0.53 5.17 4.41
N LEU A 168 -1.84 5.45 4.31
CA LEU A 168 -2.87 4.68 5.01
C LEU A 168 -2.89 3.21 4.59
N LEU A 169 -2.72 2.93 3.31
CA LEU A 169 -2.63 1.56 2.80
C LEU A 169 -1.38 0.85 3.36
N LEU A 170 -0.25 1.54 3.44
CA LEU A 170 0.95 0.99 4.09
C LEU A 170 0.74 0.72 5.58
N ALA A 171 0.01 1.60 6.29
CA ALA A 171 -0.33 1.41 7.69
C ALA A 171 -1.25 0.20 7.89
N LYS A 172 -2.26 0.03 7.05
CA LYS A 172 -3.14 -1.15 7.08
C LYS A 172 -2.38 -2.44 6.75
N GLN A 173 -1.53 -2.40 5.72
CA GLN A 173 -0.71 -3.55 5.35
C GLN A 173 0.22 -3.97 6.50
N TYR A 174 0.80 -3.01 7.24
CA TYR A 174 1.55 -3.32 8.45
C TYR A 174 0.72 -4.14 9.45
N ALA A 175 -0.53 -3.74 9.70
CA ALA A 175 -1.42 -4.48 10.59
C ALA A 175 -1.78 -5.88 10.03
N TYR A 176 -1.99 -6.00 8.72
CA TYR A 176 -2.27 -7.29 8.08
C TYR A 176 -1.11 -8.30 8.16
N SER A 177 0.10 -7.80 8.31
CA SER A 177 1.32 -8.62 8.38
C SER A 177 1.84 -8.86 9.80
N ASN A 178 1.18 -8.28 10.81
CA ASN A 178 1.59 -8.43 12.20
C ASN A 178 0.37 -8.80 13.05
N THR A 179 0.57 -9.69 14.01
CA THR A 179 -0.49 -10.19 14.87
C THR A 179 -0.22 -9.87 16.33
N VAL A 180 -1.28 -9.68 17.09
CA VAL A 180 -1.24 -9.57 18.55
C VAL A 180 -2.02 -10.76 19.12
N GLU A 181 -1.38 -11.56 19.96
CA GLU A 181 -1.99 -12.77 20.51
C GLU A 181 -2.93 -12.49 21.69
N THR A 182 -2.63 -11.42 22.46
CA THR A 182 -3.41 -11.04 23.65
C THR A 182 -4.76 -10.46 23.20
N PRO A 183 -5.90 -10.99 23.67
CA PRO A 183 -7.20 -10.38 23.39
C PRO A 183 -7.30 -8.94 23.90
N TYR A 184 -7.90 -8.06 23.11
CA TYR A 184 -8.16 -6.69 23.52
C TYR A 184 -9.28 -6.64 24.58
N ASP A 185 -9.02 -5.92 25.67
CA ASP A 185 -10.00 -5.64 26.72
C ASP A 185 -10.01 -4.14 27.04
N GLU A 186 -11.10 -3.49 26.68
CA GLU A 186 -11.28 -2.05 26.91
C GLU A 186 -11.23 -1.66 28.38
N ALA A 187 -11.70 -2.52 29.31
CA ALA A 187 -11.69 -2.25 30.74
C ALA A 187 -10.27 -2.03 31.30
N ARG A 188 -9.25 -2.50 30.58
CA ARG A 188 -7.84 -2.34 30.95
C ARG A 188 -7.18 -1.05 30.44
N LEU A 189 -7.89 -0.22 29.64
CA LEU A 189 -7.32 1.00 29.10
C LEU A 189 -6.88 2.00 30.17
N ASP A 190 -7.64 2.14 31.25
CA ASP A 190 -7.29 3.06 32.34
C ASP A 190 -6.01 2.65 33.07
N GLU A 191 -5.63 1.37 33.03
CA GLU A 191 -4.34 0.86 33.50
C GLU A 191 -3.21 1.11 32.50
N LEU A 192 -3.50 0.96 31.19
CA LEU A 192 -2.54 1.13 30.09
C LEU A 192 -2.07 2.59 29.93
N ILE A 193 -3.00 3.55 29.96
CA ILE A 193 -2.74 4.96 29.66
C ILE A 193 -1.55 5.52 30.47
N PRO A 194 -1.50 5.38 31.81
CA PRO A 194 -0.36 5.89 32.57
C PRO A 194 0.95 5.15 32.30
N LYS A 195 0.91 3.87 31.92
CA LYS A 195 2.11 3.12 31.53
C LYS A 195 2.71 3.69 30.24
N ILE A 196 1.87 3.95 29.23
CA ILE A 196 2.30 4.57 27.97
C ILE A 196 2.86 5.98 28.23
N ALA A 197 2.17 6.80 29.03
CA ALA A 197 2.65 8.13 29.39
C ALA A 197 4.04 8.09 30.06
N ASN A 198 4.25 7.13 30.97
CA ASN A 198 5.54 6.96 31.64
C ASN A 198 6.66 6.59 30.67
N ILE A 199 6.42 5.62 29.76
CA ILE A 199 7.39 5.25 28.71
C ILE A 199 7.81 6.48 27.89
N LEU A 200 6.84 7.31 27.49
CA LEU A 200 7.08 8.51 26.70
C LEU A 200 7.82 9.60 27.50
N HIS A 201 7.61 9.68 28.81
CA HIS A 201 8.34 10.61 29.68
C HIS A 201 9.78 10.20 29.92
N GLU A 202 10.02 8.91 30.15
CA GLU A 202 11.35 8.37 30.35
C GLU A 202 12.21 8.46 29.10
N ASN A 203 11.61 8.26 27.93
CA ASN A 203 12.26 8.23 26.62
C ASN A 203 13.51 7.34 26.60
N VAL A 204 13.35 6.11 27.05
CA VAL A 204 14.39 5.08 27.09
C VAL A 204 13.87 3.83 26.40
N ASN A 205 14.51 3.41 25.32
CA ASN A 205 14.07 2.25 24.53
C ASN A 205 12.59 2.35 24.12
N THR A 206 12.19 3.57 23.79
CA THR A 206 10.80 4.01 23.74
C THR A 206 9.98 3.18 22.78
N MET A 207 10.49 2.97 21.56
CA MET A 207 9.72 2.27 20.50
C MET A 207 9.43 0.83 20.90
N LYS A 208 10.44 0.09 21.36
CA LYS A 208 10.28 -1.31 21.74
C LYS A 208 9.34 -1.47 22.94
N ARG A 209 9.49 -0.60 23.93
CA ARG A 209 8.61 -0.62 25.12
C ARG A 209 7.16 -0.28 24.78
N LEU A 210 6.91 0.65 23.85
CA LEU A 210 5.56 0.93 23.37
C LEU A 210 4.97 -0.31 22.70
N GLU A 211 5.72 -0.92 21.76
CA GLU A 211 5.30 -2.11 21.05
C GLU A 211 4.92 -3.24 22.02
N ASP A 212 5.83 -3.59 22.95
CA ASP A 212 5.62 -4.66 23.92
C ASP A 212 4.44 -4.35 24.85
N THR A 213 4.37 -3.11 25.38
CA THR A 213 3.29 -2.73 26.30
C THR A 213 1.93 -2.70 25.61
N PHE A 214 1.81 -2.17 24.39
CA PHE A 214 0.54 -2.20 23.67
C PHE A 214 0.11 -3.64 23.37
N ALA A 215 1.04 -4.52 22.97
CA ALA A 215 0.75 -5.92 22.70
C ALA A 215 0.22 -6.68 23.92
N GLU A 216 0.71 -6.38 25.15
CA GLU A 216 0.20 -6.93 26.41
C GLU A 216 -1.27 -6.58 26.67
N TYR A 217 -1.77 -5.51 26.05
CA TYR A 217 -3.16 -5.03 26.17
C TYR A 217 -4.01 -5.34 24.94
N GLY A 218 -3.51 -6.13 24.02
CA GLY A 218 -4.25 -6.52 22.81
C GLY A 218 -4.34 -5.43 21.75
N ILE A 219 -3.46 -4.44 21.78
CA ILE A 219 -3.40 -3.33 20.82
C ILE A 219 -2.17 -3.52 19.93
N LEU A 220 -2.36 -3.49 18.62
CA LEU A 220 -1.25 -3.49 17.67
C LEU A 220 -0.68 -2.08 17.57
N PHE A 221 0.59 -1.95 17.90
CA PHE A 221 1.33 -0.69 17.70
C PHE A 221 2.40 -0.86 16.63
N GLY A 222 2.54 0.13 15.74
CA GLY A 222 3.54 0.07 14.71
C GLY A 222 3.99 1.43 14.19
N VAL A 223 5.12 1.40 13.46
CA VAL A 223 5.69 2.59 12.82
C VAL A 223 5.85 2.34 11.33
N VAL A 224 5.20 3.18 10.54
CA VAL A 224 5.34 3.16 9.09
C VAL A 224 6.09 4.42 8.65
N PRO A 225 7.20 4.29 7.88
CA PRO A 225 7.94 5.44 7.40
C PRO A 225 7.06 6.39 6.59
N LYS A 226 7.32 7.69 6.72
CA LYS A 226 6.57 8.72 6.01
C LYS A 226 6.58 8.50 4.49
N VAL A 227 5.46 8.80 3.85
CA VAL A 227 5.38 9.04 2.40
C VAL A 227 5.58 10.55 2.17
N GLN A 228 6.48 10.93 1.27
CA GLN A 228 6.74 12.33 0.98
C GLN A 228 5.46 13.00 0.46
N GLY A 229 5.08 14.12 1.07
CA GLY A 229 3.83 14.83 0.76
C GLY A 229 2.61 14.37 1.57
N ALA A 230 2.66 13.21 2.25
CA ALA A 230 1.62 12.83 3.20
C ALA A 230 1.83 13.59 4.51
N SER A 231 0.87 14.45 4.85
CA SER A 231 0.85 15.20 6.11
C SER A 231 -0.02 14.46 7.13
N ILE A 232 0.52 13.35 7.66
CA ILE A 232 -0.14 12.50 8.64
C ILE A 232 0.87 12.09 9.71
N ASP A 233 0.48 12.11 10.97
CA ASP A 233 1.34 11.79 12.10
C ASP A 233 0.97 10.45 12.75
N GLY A 234 -0.29 10.02 12.66
CA GLY A 234 -0.79 8.74 13.14
C GLY A 234 -2.10 8.33 12.48
N TYR A 235 -2.49 7.11 12.73
CA TYR A 235 -3.75 6.53 12.31
C TYR A 235 -4.13 5.37 13.19
N SER A 236 -5.35 5.40 13.73
CA SER A 236 -5.94 4.32 14.51
C SER A 236 -7.14 3.72 13.78
N PHE A 237 -7.24 2.41 13.82
CA PHE A 237 -8.32 1.63 13.21
C PHE A 237 -8.43 0.27 13.91
N GLU A 238 -9.44 -0.52 13.55
CA GLU A 238 -9.62 -1.87 14.06
C GLU A 238 -9.34 -2.91 12.96
N TYR A 239 -8.63 -3.97 13.33
CA TYR A 239 -8.40 -5.12 12.47
C TYR A 239 -8.47 -6.41 13.29
N GLU A 240 -9.29 -7.36 12.86
CA GLU A 240 -9.52 -8.68 13.52
C GLU A 240 -9.81 -8.59 15.04
N GLY A 241 -10.55 -7.55 15.43
CA GLY A 241 -10.94 -7.34 16.84
C GLY A 241 -9.86 -6.66 17.70
N HIS A 242 -8.74 -6.25 17.11
CA HIS A 242 -7.67 -5.52 17.76
C HIS A 242 -7.63 -4.08 17.30
N PRO A 243 -7.62 -3.10 18.23
CA PRO A 243 -7.24 -1.75 17.88
C PRO A 243 -5.80 -1.71 17.37
N CYS A 244 -5.59 -0.95 16.30
CA CYS A 244 -4.29 -0.74 15.67
C CYS A 244 -3.93 0.75 15.78
N ILE A 245 -2.76 1.05 16.29
CA ILE A 245 -2.20 2.41 16.37
C ILE A 245 -0.93 2.42 15.52
N ILE A 246 -0.96 3.06 14.36
CA ILE A 246 0.18 3.17 13.48
C ILE A 246 0.61 4.64 13.42
N VAL A 247 1.86 4.91 13.78
CA VAL A 247 2.41 6.27 13.75
C VAL A 247 3.47 6.42 12.67
N THR A 248 3.66 7.65 12.20
CA THR A 248 4.76 7.97 11.30
C THR A 248 5.92 8.63 12.07
N LYS A 249 7.14 8.15 11.87
CA LYS A 249 8.34 8.80 12.37
C LYS A 249 8.71 9.99 11.46
N ARG A 250 7.76 10.93 11.29
CA ARG A 250 7.95 12.12 10.46
C ARG A 250 9.06 13.01 11.02
N TYR A 251 9.07 13.15 12.33
CA TYR A 251 10.11 13.83 13.09
C TYR A 251 10.67 12.83 14.11
N ASP A 252 11.99 12.71 14.20
CA ASP A 252 12.65 11.91 15.23
C ASP A 252 12.71 12.69 16.56
N ARG A 253 11.50 12.98 17.10
CA ARG A 253 11.30 13.87 18.25
C ARG A 253 10.28 13.30 19.18
N ILE A 254 10.66 13.18 20.46
CA ILE A 254 9.81 12.61 21.51
C ILE A 254 8.54 13.42 21.77
N ASP A 255 8.59 14.74 21.68
CA ASP A 255 7.40 15.60 21.88
C ASP A 255 6.33 15.33 20.82
N SER A 256 6.74 15.14 19.56
CA SER A 256 5.82 14.80 18.46
C SER A 256 5.27 13.39 18.60
N LEU A 257 6.16 12.40 18.84
CA LEU A 257 5.74 11.01 19.03
C LEU A 257 4.77 10.87 20.20
N ALA A 258 5.11 11.48 21.35
CA ALA A 258 4.28 11.37 22.56
C ALA A 258 2.86 11.89 22.31
N PHE A 259 2.74 13.05 21.67
CA PHE A 259 1.42 13.58 21.36
C PHE A 259 0.67 12.69 20.36
N SER A 260 1.31 12.25 19.27
CA SER A 260 0.67 11.40 18.27
C SER A 260 0.20 10.06 18.84
N VAL A 261 1.04 9.38 19.64
CA VAL A 261 0.67 8.10 20.28
C VAL A 261 -0.53 8.26 21.20
N MET A 262 -0.53 9.29 22.06
CA MET A 262 -1.64 9.53 22.99
C MET A 262 -2.90 10.02 22.27
N HIS A 263 -2.77 10.75 21.18
CA HIS A 263 -3.88 11.16 20.33
C HIS A 263 -4.59 9.95 19.71
N GLU A 264 -3.82 9.03 19.10
CA GLU A 264 -4.37 7.81 18.53
C GLU A 264 -4.97 6.87 19.60
N LEU A 265 -4.35 6.81 20.80
CA LEU A 265 -4.92 6.09 21.93
C LEU A 265 -6.24 6.73 22.40
N GLY A 266 -6.39 8.04 22.26
CA GLY A 266 -7.65 8.75 22.51
C GLY A 266 -8.76 8.30 21.57
N HIS A 267 -8.47 8.08 20.29
CA HIS A 267 -9.42 7.51 19.33
C HIS A 267 -9.79 6.07 19.68
N VAL A 268 -8.82 5.26 20.13
CA VAL A 268 -9.10 3.90 20.62
C VAL A 268 -10.04 3.94 21.82
N LYS A 269 -9.77 4.80 22.81
CA LYS A 269 -10.60 4.95 24.02
C LYS A 269 -12.04 5.40 23.69
N ASN A 270 -12.19 6.28 22.73
CA ASN A 270 -13.51 6.79 22.31
C ASN A 270 -14.23 5.87 21.32
N ARG A 271 -13.58 4.81 20.82
CA ARG A 271 -14.07 3.95 19.72
C ARG A 271 -14.54 4.74 18.51
N ASP A 272 -13.82 5.79 18.15
CA ASP A 272 -14.21 6.72 17.09
C ASP A 272 -13.37 6.62 15.82
N TYR A 273 -12.76 5.44 15.60
CA TYR A 273 -12.06 5.10 14.37
C TYR A 273 -13.00 4.48 13.33
N ASP A 274 -13.09 5.08 12.16
CA ASP A 274 -13.91 4.64 11.04
C ASP A 274 -13.09 4.56 9.76
N GLY A 275 -12.88 3.37 9.22
CA GLY A 275 -12.41 3.13 7.85
C GLY A 275 -11.20 3.96 7.45
N PHE A 276 -11.36 4.83 6.46
CA PHE A 276 -10.34 5.79 6.00
C PHE A 276 -10.56 7.22 6.57
N ASN A 277 -11.30 7.37 7.65
CA ASN A 277 -11.44 8.65 8.32
C ASN A 277 -10.17 8.97 9.10
N VAL A 278 -9.34 9.80 8.51
CA VAL A 278 -8.07 10.23 9.06
C VAL A 278 -8.18 11.66 9.55
N HIS A 279 -7.46 11.95 10.61
CA HIS A 279 -7.21 13.32 11.03
C HIS A 279 -6.37 14.03 9.95
N ILE A 280 -7.02 14.91 9.20
CA ILE A 280 -6.35 15.85 8.34
C ILE A 280 -6.43 17.18 9.05
N GLU A 281 -5.31 17.65 9.57
CA GLU A 281 -5.23 18.91 10.32
C GLU A 281 -5.85 20.06 9.54
N ASP A 282 -7.02 20.47 9.99
CA ASP A 282 -7.61 21.79 9.74
C ASP A 282 -7.74 22.44 11.10
N TYR A 283 -6.74 23.23 11.49
CA TYR A 283 -6.66 23.85 12.81
C TYR A 283 -7.84 24.76 13.13
N ASP A 284 -8.50 25.27 12.08
CA ASP A 284 -9.63 26.20 12.26
C ASP A 284 -10.98 25.48 12.43
N HIS A 285 -11.10 24.21 12.00
CA HIS A 285 -12.35 23.44 11.97
C HIS A 285 -12.20 21.98 12.43
N LEU A 286 -11.53 21.75 13.59
CA LEU A 286 -11.42 20.42 14.18
C LEU A 286 -12.79 19.86 14.53
N SER A 287 -13.05 18.61 14.17
CA SER A 287 -14.26 17.89 14.59
C SER A 287 -14.27 17.71 16.13
N LEU A 288 -15.45 17.42 16.69
CA LEU A 288 -15.56 17.13 18.14
C LEU A 288 -14.70 15.92 18.54
N ARG A 289 -14.59 14.91 17.68
CA ARG A 289 -13.74 13.73 17.87
C ARG A 289 -12.28 14.12 18.02
N GLU A 290 -11.77 14.94 17.10
CA GLU A 290 -10.39 15.44 17.14
C GLU A 290 -10.09 16.30 18.34
N LYS A 291 -11.02 17.17 18.71
CA LYS A 291 -10.89 17.98 19.94
C LYS A 291 -10.84 17.11 21.18
N SER A 292 -11.64 16.04 21.23
CA SER A 292 -11.63 15.07 22.31
C SER A 292 -10.29 14.32 22.37
N ALA A 293 -9.80 13.80 21.24
CA ALA A 293 -8.52 13.10 21.17
C ALA A 293 -7.33 14.02 21.53
N ASN A 294 -7.33 15.26 21.03
CA ASN A 294 -6.31 16.27 21.40
C ASN A 294 -6.31 16.58 22.89
N ARG A 295 -7.50 16.77 23.48
CA ARG A 295 -7.63 17.02 24.92
C ARG A 295 -7.17 15.81 25.74
N PHE A 296 -7.59 14.62 25.34
CA PHE A 296 -7.14 13.37 25.96
C PHE A 296 -5.62 13.24 25.91
N ALA A 297 -4.99 13.46 24.75
CA ALA A 297 -3.54 13.40 24.61
C ALA A 297 -2.82 14.40 25.52
N ALA A 298 -3.30 15.63 25.57
CA ALA A 298 -2.70 16.67 26.40
C ALA A 298 -2.82 16.35 27.89
N ASP A 299 -4.00 15.90 28.37
CA ASP A 299 -4.26 15.60 29.77
C ASP A 299 -3.57 14.29 30.21
N SER A 300 -3.52 13.27 29.36
CA SER A 300 -2.82 12.00 29.66
C SER A 300 -1.30 12.17 29.75
N LEU A 301 -0.71 13.06 28.95
CA LEU A 301 0.72 13.38 29.04
C LEU A 301 1.05 14.26 30.23
N ILE A 302 0.23 15.28 30.50
CA ILE A 302 0.41 16.20 31.60
C ILE A 302 -0.99 16.61 32.11
N PRO A 303 -1.48 16.02 33.19
CA PRO A 303 -2.80 16.33 33.71
C PRO A 303 -3.04 17.83 33.88
N ASP A 304 -4.23 18.32 33.57
CA ASP A 304 -4.56 19.75 33.62
C ASP A 304 -4.32 20.35 35.02
N ALA A 305 -4.56 19.56 36.08
CA ALA A 305 -4.25 19.99 37.47
C ALA A 305 -2.75 20.28 37.68
N GLU A 306 -1.88 19.44 37.08
CA GLU A 306 -0.43 19.65 37.12
C GLU A 306 -0.02 20.77 36.16
N TRP A 307 -0.62 20.82 34.97
CA TRP A 307 -0.33 21.84 33.96
C TRP A 307 -0.58 23.25 34.50
N ASN A 308 -1.61 23.47 35.29
CA ASN A 308 -1.93 24.76 35.90
C ASN A 308 -0.88 25.22 36.94
N THR A 309 0.06 24.36 37.34
CA THR A 309 1.20 24.71 38.19
C THR A 309 2.47 25.07 37.42
N VAL A 310 2.45 24.94 36.08
CA VAL A 310 3.56 25.39 35.21
C VAL A 310 3.66 26.92 35.37
N PRO A 311 4.84 27.46 35.69
CA PRO A 311 4.99 28.89 35.86
C PRO A 311 4.56 29.67 34.61
N GLU A 312 3.58 30.56 34.77
CA GLU A 312 3.24 31.54 33.72
C GLU A 312 4.41 32.50 33.53
N VAL A 313 4.99 32.49 32.38
CA VAL A 313 6.19 33.30 32.13
C VAL A 313 5.97 34.20 30.92
N ARG A 314 5.79 35.49 31.15
CA ARG A 314 5.93 36.54 30.12
C ARG A 314 7.43 36.80 29.83
N LEU A 315 8.15 35.73 29.41
CA LEU A 315 9.59 35.74 29.26
C LEU A 315 9.97 35.41 27.81
N ASN A 316 11.24 35.60 27.49
CA ASN A 316 11.80 35.16 26.21
C ASN A 316 11.98 33.63 26.17
N ALA A 317 12.14 33.05 24.97
CA ALA A 317 12.25 31.61 24.76
C ALA A 317 13.32 30.92 25.65
N PRO A 318 14.55 31.43 25.84
CA PRO A 318 15.52 30.80 26.73
C PRO A 318 15.11 30.74 28.18
N GLN A 319 14.44 31.76 28.67
CA GLN A 319 13.96 31.81 30.04
C GLN A 319 12.79 30.84 30.26
N ILE A 320 11.81 30.81 29.36
CA ILE A 320 10.72 29.85 29.35
C ILE A 320 11.30 28.42 29.33
N GLN A 321 12.22 28.14 28.42
CA GLN A 321 12.85 26.82 28.32
C GLN A 321 13.49 26.39 29.63
N ARG A 322 14.25 27.29 30.31
CA ARG A 322 14.91 26.99 31.57
C ARG A 322 13.89 26.69 32.69
N VAL A 323 12.86 27.53 32.83
CA VAL A 323 11.87 27.40 33.88
C VAL A 323 11.01 26.16 33.67
N CYS A 324 10.49 25.93 32.45
CA CYS A 324 9.67 24.77 32.15
C CYS A 324 10.46 23.46 32.23
N SER A 325 11.74 23.45 31.80
CA SER A 325 12.58 22.25 31.94
C SER A 325 12.86 21.91 33.41
N ALA A 326 13.12 22.91 34.27
CA ALA A 326 13.30 22.70 35.71
C ALA A 326 12.02 22.23 36.40
N TRP A 327 10.86 22.74 35.98
CA TRP A 327 9.55 22.26 36.43
C TRP A 327 9.30 20.81 36.03
N ALA A 328 9.51 20.49 34.75
CA ALA A 328 9.37 19.14 34.19
C ALA A 328 10.23 18.12 34.98
N GLN A 329 11.52 18.44 35.18
CA GLN A 329 12.44 17.57 35.91
C GLN A 329 11.99 17.27 37.33
N ARG A 330 11.49 18.29 38.07
CA ARG A 330 11.00 18.10 39.44
C ARG A 330 9.74 17.24 39.53
N ARG A 331 8.94 17.22 38.49
CA ARG A 331 7.65 16.49 38.43
C ARG A 331 7.76 15.14 37.68
N GLY A 332 8.93 14.78 37.13
CA GLY A 332 9.12 13.55 36.42
C GLY A 332 8.59 13.56 34.98
N TYR A 333 8.31 14.73 34.40
CA TYR A 333 7.84 14.88 33.05
C TYR A 333 8.99 15.04 32.06
N ASN A 334 8.80 14.56 30.82
CA ASN A 334 9.74 14.87 29.73
C ASN A 334 9.70 16.36 29.40
N LYS A 335 10.85 17.03 29.47
CA LYS A 335 10.93 18.47 29.22
C LYS A 335 10.43 18.87 27.84
N TRP A 336 10.60 18.00 26.82
CA TRP A 336 10.18 18.29 25.47
C TRP A 336 8.67 18.17 25.29
N SER A 337 8.00 17.24 25.98
CA SER A 337 6.53 17.19 26.03
C SER A 337 5.96 18.47 26.64
N VAL A 338 6.57 18.97 27.73
CA VAL A 338 6.18 20.25 28.35
C VAL A 338 6.39 21.42 27.39
N LEU A 339 7.58 21.52 26.77
CA LEU A 339 7.90 22.59 25.82
C LEU A 339 7.05 22.51 24.54
N GLY A 340 6.68 21.31 24.12
CA GLY A 340 5.74 21.08 23.00
C GLY A 340 4.36 21.68 23.31
N ARG A 341 3.79 21.40 24.51
CA ARG A 341 2.51 21.98 24.93
C ARG A 341 2.59 23.51 25.09
N VAL A 342 3.69 24.05 25.62
CA VAL A 342 3.94 25.49 25.66
C VAL A 342 3.99 26.07 24.24
N SER A 343 4.71 25.43 23.32
CA SER A 343 4.81 25.89 21.92
C SER A 343 3.43 25.98 21.27
N TYR A 344 2.62 24.96 21.47
CA TYR A 344 1.27 24.90 20.92
C TYR A 344 0.37 26.03 21.44
N GLN A 345 0.42 26.31 22.76
CA GLN A 345 -0.41 27.33 23.39
C GLN A 345 0.03 28.77 23.12
N THR A 346 1.35 28.97 22.95
CA THR A 346 1.92 30.33 22.86
C THR A 346 2.37 30.72 21.45
N GLY A 347 2.40 29.75 20.48
CA GLY A 347 2.99 29.96 19.18
C GLY A 347 4.52 30.08 19.17
N MET A 348 5.18 29.82 20.30
CA MET A 348 6.62 29.97 20.44
C MET A 348 7.34 28.64 20.20
N TYR A 349 7.98 28.49 19.03
CA TYR A 349 8.67 27.26 18.62
C TYR A 349 10.22 27.38 18.65
N LYS A 350 10.80 28.49 19.12
CA LYS A 350 12.23 28.76 19.06
C LYS A 350 12.97 28.33 20.33
N PHE A 351 12.85 27.08 20.73
CA PHE A 351 13.63 26.50 21.82
C PHE A 351 14.93 25.89 21.32
N LYS A 352 16.02 26.02 22.11
CA LYS A 352 17.30 25.38 21.80
C LYS A 352 17.19 23.87 22.01
N THR A 353 17.40 23.08 20.98
CA THR A 353 17.29 21.63 21.00
C THR A 353 18.59 20.96 21.44
N ASP A 354 18.49 19.81 22.07
CA ASP A 354 19.57 18.89 22.37
C ASP A 354 19.16 17.43 22.03
N SER A 355 20.09 16.49 22.12
CA SER A 355 19.88 15.07 21.76
C SER A 355 18.79 14.39 22.57
N SER A 356 18.43 14.89 23.77
CA SER A 356 17.35 14.34 24.59
C SER A 356 15.95 14.54 23.98
N ARG A 357 15.85 15.31 22.87
CA ARG A 357 14.63 15.46 22.11
C ARG A 357 14.42 14.31 21.13
N ASN A 358 15.48 13.62 20.75
CA ASN A 358 15.38 12.50 19.84
C ASN A 358 14.73 11.29 20.54
N ILE A 359 14.06 10.47 19.78
CA ILE A 359 13.47 9.22 20.28
C ILE A 359 14.61 8.24 20.55
N SER A 360 14.67 7.68 21.73
CA SER A 360 15.70 6.68 22.10
C SER A 360 15.16 5.25 22.03
#